data_5da71bcb9bd386190961ec56fd1b1364
#
_entry.id   5da71bcb9bd386190961ec56fd1b1364
#
_cell.length_a   1.000
_cell.length_b   1.000
_cell.length_c   1.000
_cell.angle_alpha   90.00
_cell.angle_beta   90.00
_cell.angle_gamma   90.00
#
_symmetry.space_group_name_H-M   'P 1'
#
loop_
_entity.id
_entity.type
_entity.pdbx_description
1 polymer ?
#
loop_
_entity_poly.entity_id
_entity_poly.type
_entity_poly.pdbx_seq_one_letter_code
_entity_poly.pdbx_strand_id
1 'polypeptide(L)'
;MFKIVLTRQFYLGLMAIITLPLTSLAQNLPLRLLPSGHLVVEAQIDGKKGNFIFDTGGGINLFFDDFAKEFKKTESYNFLTAFRATGEKITAPLYRSSTILFNGKEFKDIPYSTFDMKLAGINGLISLPMLYDIEFIIDYSKQQLIFPEEKLKSDKIIPIQLTTNADQSLDISTYIYLNNKYRINILLDSGAGDDSFWFSDRFVTILGLDQSKLEITEKVSEFNPEIKTKYYKGHIESISNSFAKVENPQVSFVEGLIYEGKTSINWLGKKLGFNLKEKKIYILD
;
A
#
# COMPACT_ATOMS: atom_id res chain seq x y z
N MET A 1 -36.96 -10.31 -82.51
CA MET A 1 -37.48 -10.15 -81.14
C MET A 1 -36.58 -10.96 -80.24
N PHE A 2 -35.49 -10.36 -79.75
CA PHE A 2 -34.48 -11.01 -78.92
C PHE A 2 -34.76 -10.70 -77.45
N LYS A 3 -34.95 -11.72 -76.63
CA LYS A 3 -35.06 -11.60 -75.18
C LYS A 3 -33.67 -11.76 -74.58
N ILE A 4 -33.18 -10.71 -73.93
CA ILE A 4 -31.96 -10.71 -73.13
C ILE A 4 -32.35 -11.18 -71.72
N VAL A 5 -31.74 -12.27 -71.31
CA VAL A 5 -31.87 -12.80 -69.92
C VAL A 5 -30.66 -12.29 -69.16
N LEU A 6 -30.89 -11.38 -68.20
CA LEU A 6 -29.88 -10.92 -67.26
C LEU A 6 -29.78 -11.90 -66.07
N THR A 7 -28.68 -12.65 -66.00
CA THR A 7 -28.30 -13.41 -64.80
C THR A 7 -27.62 -12.51 -63.79
N ARG A 8 -28.28 -12.29 -62.65
CA ARG A 8 -27.71 -11.62 -61.47
C ARG A 8 -26.80 -12.62 -60.71
N GLN A 9 -25.50 -12.43 -60.76
CA GLN A 9 -24.58 -13.13 -59.87
C GLN A 9 -24.54 -12.40 -58.53
N PHE A 10 -24.96 -13.06 -57.46
CA PHE A 10 -24.82 -12.65 -56.10
C PHE A 10 -23.40 -13.03 -55.60
N TYR A 11 -22.53 -12.04 -55.39
CA TYR A 11 -21.26 -12.23 -54.66
C TYR A 11 -21.56 -12.16 -53.16
N LEU A 12 -21.59 -13.32 -52.50
CA LEU A 12 -21.52 -13.40 -51.03
C LEU A 12 -20.06 -13.21 -50.63
N GLY A 13 -19.72 -11.96 -50.26
CA GLY A 13 -18.46 -11.66 -49.56
C GLY A 13 -18.50 -12.23 -48.14
N LEU A 14 -17.79 -13.32 -47.91
CA LEU A 14 -17.57 -13.90 -46.60
C LEU A 14 -16.59 -12.99 -45.84
N MET A 15 -17.10 -12.07 -45.01
CA MET A 15 -16.30 -11.23 -44.12
C MET A 15 -15.86 -12.09 -42.93
N ALA A 16 -14.67 -12.70 -43.00
CA ALA A 16 -14.06 -13.39 -41.87
C ALA A 16 -13.70 -12.36 -40.79
N ILE A 17 -14.53 -12.28 -39.76
CA ILE A 17 -14.19 -11.53 -38.54
C ILE A 17 -13.10 -12.33 -37.84
N ILE A 18 -11.84 -11.91 -38.01
CA ILE A 18 -10.71 -12.39 -37.21
C ILE A 18 -10.88 -11.82 -35.81
N THR A 19 -11.51 -12.57 -34.94
CA THR A 19 -11.47 -12.29 -33.50
C THR A 19 -10.06 -12.64 -33.01
N LEU A 20 -9.17 -11.67 -33.00
CA LEU A 20 -7.91 -11.80 -32.28
C LEU A 20 -8.27 -12.00 -30.80
N PRO A 21 -7.80 -13.07 -30.16
CA PRO A 21 -7.93 -13.18 -28.72
C PRO A 21 -7.19 -11.98 -28.11
N LEU A 22 -7.91 -11.10 -27.43
CA LEU A 22 -7.31 -10.13 -26.51
C LEU A 22 -6.68 -10.98 -25.40
N THR A 23 -5.44 -11.40 -25.61
CA THR A 23 -4.62 -11.91 -24.51
C THR A 23 -4.47 -10.75 -23.56
N SER A 24 -5.18 -10.82 -22.45
CA SER A 24 -4.93 -9.95 -21.28
C SER A 24 -3.52 -10.29 -20.82
N LEU A 25 -2.54 -9.57 -21.32
CA LEU A 25 -1.19 -9.63 -20.79
C LEU A 25 -1.29 -9.17 -19.34
N ALA A 26 -0.81 -9.99 -18.40
CA ALA A 26 -0.64 -9.58 -17.03
C ALA A 26 -0.01 -8.18 -17.03
N GLN A 27 -0.77 -7.17 -16.61
CA GLN A 27 -0.27 -5.81 -16.65
C GLN A 27 0.68 -5.62 -15.47
N ASN A 28 1.95 -5.44 -15.79
CA ASN A 28 2.98 -5.09 -14.83
C ASN A 28 3.04 -3.56 -14.73
N LEU A 29 2.59 -3.01 -13.61
CA LEU A 29 2.70 -1.59 -13.35
C LEU A 29 4.13 -1.30 -12.86
N PRO A 30 4.89 -0.42 -13.52
CA PRO A 30 6.18 0.02 -13.02
C PRO A 30 6.05 0.66 -11.64
N LEU A 31 6.90 0.25 -10.71
CA LEU A 31 7.10 0.90 -9.42
C LEU A 31 8.32 1.81 -9.53
N ARG A 32 8.16 3.08 -9.23
CA ARG A 32 9.30 3.97 -9.06
C ARG A 32 9.72 3.95 -7.59
N LEU A 33 10.90 3.42 -7.32
CA LEU A 33 11.48 3.44 -5.98
C LEU A 33 12.16 4.79 -5.74
N LEU A 34 11.73 5.52 -4.72
CA LEU A 34 12.39 6.76 -4.31
C LEU A 34 13.67 6.45 -3.51
N PRO A 35 14.62 7.39 -3.40
CA PRO A 35 15.81 7.21 -2.55
C PRO A 35 15.49 6.93 -1.08
N SER A 36 14.31 7.30 -0.62
CA SER A 36 13.78 7.01 0.72
C SER A 36 13.13 5.63 0.85
N GLY A 37 13.14 4.82 -0.22
CA GLY A 37 12.53 3.49 -0.25
C GLY A 37 11.02 3.45 -0.49
N HIS A 38 10.36 4.60 -0.65
CA HIS A 38 8.93 4.62 -0.95
C HIS A 38 8.65 4.12 -2.36
N LEU A 39 7.63 3.28 -2.48
CA LEU A 39 7.13 2.76 -3.75
C LEU A 39 6.12 3.75 -4.34
N VAL A 40 6.38 4.26 -5.54
CA VAL A 40 5.48 5.17 -6.24
C VAL A 40 4.85 4.48 -7.45
N VAL A 41 3.54 4.57 -7.56
CA VAL A 41 2.71 4.03 -8.63
C VAL A 41 1.97 5.14 -9.37
N GLU A 42 1.69 4.92 -10.65
CA GLU A 42 0.77 5.77 -11.42
C GLU A 42 -0.66 5.20 -11.31
N ALA A 43 -1.63 6.07 -11.14
CA ALA A 43 -3.04 5.75 -11.23
C ALA A 43 -3.82 6.91 -11.84
N GLN A 44 -5.04 6.62 -12.30
CA GLN A 44 -5.97 7.64 -12.77
C GLN A 44 -7.20 7.66 -11.87
N ILE A 45 -7.45 8.78 -11.23
CA ILE A 45 -8.55 8.97 -10.28
C ILE A 45 -9.56 9.93 -10.93
N ASP A 46 -10.79 9.48 -11.12
CA ASP A 46 -11.85 10.26 -11.77
C ASP A 46 -11.40 10.97 -13.06
N GLY A 47 -10.63 10.24 -13.89
CA GLY A 47 -10.11 10.73 -15.16
C GLY A 47 -8.77 11.47 -15.06
N LYS A 48 -8.28 11.83 -13.89
CA LYS A 48 -7.03 12.57 -13.69
C LYS A 48 -5.87 11.64 -13.30
N LYS A 49 -4.80 11.65 -14.08
CA LYS A 49 -3.57 10.89 -13.79
C LYS A 49 -2.77 11.53 -12.67
N GLY A 50 -2.16 10.69 -11.84
CA GLY A 50 -1.29 11.12 -10.75
C GLY A 50 -0.30 10.04 -10.33
N ASN A 51 0.69 10.43 -9.53
CA ASN A 51 1.65 9.55 -8.88
C ASN A 51 1.35 9.45 -7.39
N PHE A 52 1.33 8.25 -6.88
CA PHE A 52 0.91 7.97 -5.50
C PHE A 52 1.93 7.07 -4.82
N ILE A 53 2.20 7.30 -3.54
CA ILE A 53 2.89 6.32 -2.72
C ILE A 53 1.96 5.11 -2.55
N PHE A 54 2.45 3.92 -2.83
CA PHE A 54 1.75 2.68 -2.54
C PHE A 54 1.99 2.32 -1.07
N ASP A 55 0.93 2.42 -0.27
CA ASP A 55 1.03 2.44 1.18
C ASP A 55 0.15 1.36 1.81
N THR A 56 0.77 0.28 2.28
CA THR A 56 0.07 -0.83 2.96
C THR A 56 -0.33 -0.50 4.40
N GLY A 57 0.23 0.56 4.98
CA GLY A 57 -0.06 1.06 6.33
C GLY A 57 -0.90 2.34 6.36
N GLY A 58 -1.34 2.84 5.19
CA GLY A 58 -2.12 4.08 5.08
C GLY A 58 -3.59 3.95 5.46
N GLY A 59 -4.08 2.74 5.64
CA GLY A 59 -5.46 2.44 6.02
C GLY A 59 -6.52 2.80 4.97
N ILE A 60 -6.46 3.98 4.38
CA ILE A 60 -7.38 4.49 3.36
C ILE A 60 -6.61 5.24 2.28
N ASN A 61 -7.17 5.36 1.06
CA ASN A 61 -6.59 6.23 0.05
C ASN A 61 -6.64 7.69 0.51
N LEU A 62 -5.55 8.41 0.31
CA LEU A 62 -5.42 9.82 0.67
C LEU A 62 -4.94 10.60 -0.55
N PHE A 63 -5.70 11.59 -0.99
CA PHE A 63 -5.30 12.47 -2.09
C PHE A 63 -4.98 13.87 -1.57
N PHE A 64 -3.92 14.46 -2.08
CA PHE A 64 -3.56 15.82 -1.68
C PHE A 64 -4.57 16.81 -2.24
N ASP A 65 -4.89 17.85 -1.47
CA ASP A 65 -5.97 18.80 -1.79
C ASP A 65 -5.79 19.43 -3.18
N ASP A 66 -4.57 19.80 -3.57
CA ASP A 66 -4.27 20.35 -4.88
C ASP A 66 -4.58 19.38 -6.03
N PHE A 67 -4.44 18.08 -5.81
CA PHE A 67 -4.80 17.05 -6.77
C PHE A 67 -6.30 16.83 -6.82
N ALA A 68 -6.93 16.77 -5.66
CA ALA A 68 -8.35 16.42 -5.50
C ALA A 68 -9.32 17.58 -5.71
N LYS A 69 -8.85 18.82 -5.84
CA LYS A 69 -9.70 20.02 -5.94
C LYS A 69 -10.66 20.02 -7.14
N GLU A 70 -10.32 19.33 -8.21
CA GLU A 70 -11.11 19.24 -9.43
C GLU A 70 -12.12 18.10 -9.41
N PHE A 71 -12.04 17.19 -8.42
CA PHE A 71 -12.98 16.09 -8.33
C PHE A 71 -14.37 16.58 -7.92
N LYS A 72 -15.40 15.98 -8.51
CA LYS A 72 -16.76 16.20 -8.07
C LYS A 72 -16.95 15.54 -6.72
N LYS A 73 -16.69 16.28 -5.66
CA LYS A 73 -16.92 15.82 -4.30
C LYS A 73 -18.43 15.81 -4.07
N THR A 74 -18.98 14.65 -3.68
CA THR A 74 -20.32 14.62 -3.09
C THR A 74 -20.24 15.36 -1.77
N GLU A 75 -21.28 16.16 -1.44
CA GLU A 75 -21.39 16.73 -0.09
C GLU A 75 -21.32 15.57 0.90
N SER A 76 -20.21 15.49 1.61
CA SER A 76 -19.99 14.40 2.53
C SER A 76 -20.29 14.90 3.94
N TYR A 77 -21.39 14.41 4.50
CA TYR A 77 -21.61 14.44 5.95
C TYR A 77 -20.78 13.37 6.65
N ASN A 78 -20.11 12.51 5.88
CA ASN A 78 -19.24 11.44 6.40
C ASN A 78 -17.86 11.98 6.70
N PHE A 79 -17.29 11.50 7.78
CA PHE A 79 -15.93 11.80 8.19
C PHE A 79 -15.26 10.53 8.73
N LEU A 80 -13.95 10.51 8.64
CA LEU A 80 -13.11 9.50 9.25
C LEU A 80 -12.40 10.13 10.46
N THR A 81 -12.50 9.49 11.61
CA THR A 81 -11.58 9.73 12.72
C THR A 81 -10.51 8.66 12.67
N ALA A 82 -9.29 9.08 12.41
CA ALA A 82 -8.12 8.22 12.36
C ALA A 82 -7.09 8.65 13.41
N PHE A 83 -6.12 7.79 13.63
CA PHE A 83 -4.97 8.10 14.47
C PHE A 83 -3.71 7.90 13.65
N ARG A 84 -2.79 8.87 13.73
CA ARG A 84 -1.43 8.64 13.25
C ARG A 84 -0.76 7.53 14.08
N ALA A 85 0.26 6.90 13.53
CA ALA A 85 1.03 5.89 14.28
C ALA A 85 1.53 6.40 15.64
N THR A 86 1.77 7.71 15.78
CA THR A 86 2.18 8.41 17.01
C THR A 86 1.03 8.76 17.96
N GLY A 87 -0.18 8.22 17.72
CA GLY A 87 -1.34 8.45 18.59
C GLY A 87 -2.10 9.76 18.35
N GLU A 88 -1.63 10.63 17.46
CA GLU A 88 -2.30 11.87 17.14
C GLU A 88 -3.63 11.61 16.43
N LYS A 89 -4.72 12.16 16.98
CA LYS A 89 -6.06 12.05 16.40
C LYS A 89 -6.22 13.00 15.22
N ILE A 90 -6.72 12.47 14.11
CA ILE A 90 -7.06 13.22 12.91
C ILE A 90 -8.54 13.00 12.58
N THR A 91 -9.25 14.08 12.27
CA THR A 91 -10.59 14.00 11.68
C THR A 91 -10.52 14.57 10.28
N ALA A 92 -10.85 13.74 9.30
CA ALA A 92 -10.79 14.11 7.91
C ALA A 92 -12.11 13.80 7.18
N PRO A 93 -12.50 14.59 6.15
CA PRO A 93 -13.67 14.29 5.36
C PRO A 93 -13.51 12.97 4.62
N LEU A 94 -14.61 12.24 4.43
CA LEU A 94 -14.63 11.00 3.69
C LEU A 94 -15.43 11.19 2.41
N TYR A 95 -14.80 10.95 1.27
CA TYR A 95 -15.37 11.04 -0.07
C TYR A 95 -15.34 9.67 -0.74
N ARG A 96 -16.01 9.58 -1.91
CA ARG A 96 -15.91 8.40 -2.77
C ARG A 96 -15.56 8.82 -4.19
N SER A 97 -14.59 8.13 -4.79
CA SER A 97 -14.25 8.30 -6.20
C SER A 97 -15.27 7.58 -7.08
N SER A 98 -15.61 8.18 -8.22
CA SER A 98 -16.43 7.50 -9.22
C SER A 98 -15.67 6.33 -9.81
N THR A 99 -14.39 6.54 -10.14
CA THR A 99 -13.51 5.51 -10.72
C THR A 99 -12.05 5.72 -10.31
N ILE A 100 -11.37 4.60 -10.05
CA ILE A 100 -9.92 4.53 -9.98
C ILE A 100 -9.46 3.52 -11.03
N LEU A 101 -8.70 3.97 -12.02
CA LEU A 101 -8.02 3.07 -12.96
C LEU A 101 -6.60 2.82 -12.44
N PHE A 102 -6.33 1.59 -12.04
CA PHE A 102 -5.07 1.19 -11.43
C PHE A 102 -4.61 -0.16 -11.99
N ASN A 103 -3.41 -0.20 -12.55
CA ASN A 103 -2.84 -1.37 -13.22
C ASN A 103 -3.84 -2.04 -14.20
N GLY A 104 -4.49 -1.23 -15.06
CA GLY A 104 -5.47 -1.70 -16.04
C GLY A 104 -6.80 -2.18 -15.50
N LYS A 105 -7.00 -2.19 -14.18
CA LYS A 105 -8.28 -2.52 -13.54
C LYS A 105 -9.01 -1.26 -13.13
N GLU A 106 -10.32 -1.26 -13.31
CA GLU A 106 -11.21 -0.20 -12.87
C GLU A 106 -11.86 -0.58 -11.54
N PHE A 107 -11.73 0.32 -10.56
CA PHE A 107 -12.36 0.23 -9.25
C PHE A 107 -13.38 1.36 -9.14
N LYS A 108 -14.56 1.08 -8.57
CA LYS A 108 -15.65 2.05 -8.44
C LYS A 108 -16.02 2.27 -6.99
N ASP A 109 -16.52 3.46 -6.71
CA ASP A 109 -17.05 3.81 -5.39
C ASP A 109 -16.05 3.58 -4.24
N ILE A 110 -14.77 3.93 -4.49
CA ILE A 110 -13.69 3.69 -3.54
C ILE A 110 -13.59 4.87 -2.56
N PRO A 111 -13.60 4.60 -1.24
CA PRO A 111 -13.46 5.65 -0.24
C PRO A 111 -12.06 6.26 -0.26
N TYR A 112 -12.01 7.58 -0.09
CA TYR A 112 -10.78 8.33 0.08
C TYR A 112 -10.99 9.54 0.99
N SER A 113 -9.88 10.03 1.54
CA SER A 113 -9.85 11.31 2.22
C SER A 113 -8.93 12.28 1.50
N THR A 114 -8.95 13.56 1.90
CA THR A 114 -8.03 14.56 1.38
C THR A 114 -7.24 15.22 2.49
N PHE A 115 -6.08 15.72 2.13
CA PHE A 115 -5.20 16.38 3.08
C PHE A 115 -4.35 17.47 2.39
N ASP A 116 -4.19 18.61 3.07
CA ASP A 116 -3.34 19.70 2.59
C ASP A 116 -1.86 19.37 2.83
N MET A 117 -1.29 18.65 1.89
CA MET A 117 0.14 18.31 1.87
C MET A 117 0.71 18.54 0.47
N LYS A 118 1.99 18.90 0.43
CA LYS A 118 2.75 19.07 -0.81
C LYS A 118 4.02 18.23 -0.75
N LEU A 119 4.09 17.24 -1.62
CA LEU A 119 5.27 16.42 -1.84
C LEU A 119 5.59 16.43 -3.34
N ALA A 120 6.80 16.87 -3.70
CA ALA A 120 7.17 17.07 -5.09
C ALA A 120 6.94 15.82 -5.96
N GLY A 121 6.09 15.94 -6.98
CA GLY A 121 5.79 14.86 -7.91
C GLY A 121 4.92 13.73 -7.36
N ILE A 122 4.32 13.89 -6.18
CA ILE A 122 3.40 12.96 -5.53
C ILE A 122 2.04 13.65 -5.34
N ASN A 123 0.97 12.92 -5.55
CA ASN A 123 -0.40 13.40 -5.50
C ASN A 123 -1.21 12.82 -4.34
N GLY A 124 -0.63 11.90 -3.59
CA GLY A 124 -1.28 11.23 -2.46
C GLY A 124 -0.77 9.83 -2.21
N LEU A 125 -1.60 9.02 -1.54
CA LEU A 125 -1.35 7.62 -1.22
C LEU A 125 -2.43 6.73 -1.84
N ILE A 126 -2.04 5.54 -2.30
CA ILE A 126 -2.95 4.45 -2.65
C ILE A 126 -2.75 3.33 -1.63
N SER A 127 -3.84 2.93 -0.99
CA SER A 127 -3.86 1.97 0.11
C SER A 127 -4.65 0.69 -0.23
N LEU A 128 -4.63 -0.25 0.68
CA LEU A 128 -5.10 -1.63 0.49
C LEU A 128 -6.62 -1.84 0.30
N PRO A 129 -7.55 -1.00 0.79
CA PRO A 129 -8.97 -1.35 0.75
C PRO A 129 -9.49 -1.76 -0.63
N MET A 130 -9.07 -1.06 -1.70
CA MET A 130 -9.50 -1.40 -3.06
C MET A 130 -8.91 -2.72 -3.59
N LEU A 131 -7.87 -3.24 -2.95
CA LEU A 131 -7.17 -4.47 -3.36
C LEU A 131 -7.61 -5.70 -2.54
N TYR A 132 -8.61 -5.56 -1.67
CA TYR A 132 -9.03 -6.64 -0.75
C TYR A 132 -9.33 -7.96 -1.46
N ASP A 133 -10.01 -7.92 -2.61
CA ASP A 133 -10.42 -9.09 -3.40
C ASP A 133 -9.41 -9.47 -4.51
N ILE A 134 -8.27 -8.79 -4.59
CA ILE A 134 -7.29 -8.96 -5.66
C ILE A 134 -5.96 -9.43 -5.08
N GLU A 135 -5.44 -10.53 -5.62
CA GLU A 135 -4.05 -10.91 -5.37
C GLU A 135 -3.11 -9.94 -6.10
N PHE A 136 -2.04 -9.54 -5.43
CA PHE A 136 -1.02 -8.70 -6.05
C PHE A 136 0.38 -9.05 -5.56
N ILE A 137 1.39 -8.70 -6.35
CA ILE A 137 2.80 -8.94 -6.05
C ILE A 137 3.53 -7.62 -6.08
N ILE A 138 4.33 -7.36 -5.05
CA ILE A 138 5.35 -6.32 -5.05
C ILE A 138 6.68 -7.00 -5.36
N ASP A 139 7.25 -6.70 -6.52
CA ASP A 139 8.58 -7.20 -6.93
C ASP A 139 9.58 -6.05 -6.83
N TYR A 140 10.32 -5.99 -5.72
CA TYR A 140 11.35 -4.97 -5.48
C TYR A 140 12.52 -5.08 -6.47
N SER A 141 12.86 -6.32 -6.87
CA SER A 141 14.00 -6.56 -7.77
C SER A 141 13.74 -6.04 -9.18
N LYS A 142 12.48 -6.18 -9.65
CA LYS A 142 12.05 -5.71 -10.97
C LYS A 142 11.39 -4.34 -10.92
N GLN A 143 11.16 -3.80 -9.72
CA GLN A 143 10.39 -2.59 -9.48
C GLN A 143 9.04 -2.63 -10.20
N GLN A 144 8.21 -3.62 -9.85
CA GLN A 144 6.91 -3.85 -10.47
C GLN A 144 5.84 -4.21 -9.44
N LEU A 145 4.64 -3.66 -9.63
CA LEU A 145 3.41 -4.16 -9.03
C LEU A 145 2.69 -5.03 -10.08
N ILE A 146 2.41 -6.28 -9.73
CA ILE A 146 1.89 -7.27 -10.65
C ILE A 146 0.54 -7.76 -10.13
N PHE A 147 -0.48 -7.80 -10.97
CA PHE A 147 -1.71 -8.53 -10.71
C PHE A 147 -1.62 -9.87 -11.43
N PRO A 148 -1.36 -10.96 -10.69
CA PRO A 148 -1.15 -12.27 -11.29
C PRO A 148 -2.45 -12.80 -11.92
N GLU A 149 -2.33 -13.53 -13.03
CA GLU A 149 -3.47 -14.23 -13.65
C GLU A 149 -3.80 -15.52 -12.91
N GLU A 150 -2.77 -16.18 -12.37
CA GLU A 150 -2.91 -17.40 -11.57
C GLU A 150 -2.84 -17.09 -10.09
N LYS A 151 -3.48 -17.94 -9.29
CA LYS A 151 -3.41 -17.85 -7.83
C LYS A 151 -1.98 -17.97 -7.32
N LEU A 152 -1.66 -17.15 -6.33
CA LEU A 152 -0.37 -17.19 -5.66
C LEU A 152 -0.16 -18.54 -4.96
N LYS A 153 1.05 -19.07 -5.10
CA LYS A 153 1.49 -20.31 -4.45
C LYS A 153 2.93 -20.15 -3.97
N SER A 154 3.17 -20.53 -2.72
CA SER A 154 4.50 -20.66 -2.12
C SER A 154 4.37 -21.48 -0.85
N ASP A 155 5.40 -22.20 -0.47
CA ASP A 155 5.49 -22.87 0.83
C ASP A 155 5.91 -21.90 1.95
N LYS A 156 6.42 -20.72 1.57
CA LYS A 156 6.84 -19.67 2.51
C LYS A 156 5.68 -18.68 2.67
N ILE A 157 4.85 -18.89 3.68
CA ILE A 157 3.66 -18.09 3.96
C ILE A 157 3.80 -17.36 5.29
N ILE A 158 3.64 -16.04 5.27
CA ILE A 158 3.50 -15.21 6.45
C ILE A 158 2.00 -14.98 6.70
N PRO A 159 1.44 -15.48 7.81
CA PRO A 159 0.06 -15.17 8.18
C PRO A 159 -0.05 -13.71 8.60
N ILE A 160 -1.09 -13.03 8.13
CA ILE A 160 -1.39 -11.65 8.51
C ILE A 160 -2.74 -11.56 9.22
N GLN A 161 -2.88 -10.48 9.98
CA GLN A 161 -4.14 -10.06 10.55
C GLN A 161 -4.61 -8.82 9.80
N LEU A 162 -5.93 -8.71 9.63
CA LEU A 162 -6.56 -7.54 9.03
C LEU A 162 -7.31 -6.78 10.10
N THR A 163 -7.11 -5.47 10.12
CA THR A 163 -7.88 -4.55 10.96
C THR A 163 -8.67 -3.63 10.04
N THR A 164 -9.99 -3.63 10.18
CA THR A 164 -10.89 -2.76 9.42
C THR A 164 -11.63 -1.83 10.37
N ASN A 165 -11.91 -0.62 9.94
CA ASN A 165 -12.74 0.33 10.67
C ASN A 165 -13.93 0.73 9.79
N ALA A 166 -15.14 0.28 10.18
CA ALA A 166 -16.39 0.56 9.51
C ALA A 166 -16.35 0.32 7.97
N ASP A 167 -15.62 -0.73 7.54
CA ASP A 167 -15.40 -1.12 6.14
C ASP A 167 -14.79 0.00 5.25
N GLN A 168 -14.19 1.01 5.87
CA GLN A 168 -13.60 2.14 5.15
C GLN A 168 -12.08 2.08 5.10
N SER A 169 -11.44 1.50 6.12
CA SER A 169 -9.98 1.36 6.20
C SER A 169 -9.55 -0.09 6.29
N LEU A 170 -8.32 -0.37 5.92
CA LEU A 170 -7.72 -1.70 6.02
C LEU A 170 -6.23 -1.59 6.32
N ASP A 171 -5.85 -2.11 7.48
CA ASP A 171 -4.47 -2.27 7.90
C ASP A 171 -4.11 -3.75 7.95
N ILE A 172 -2.84 -4.06 7.69
CA ILE A 172 -2.30 -5.41 7.81
C ILE A 172 -1.22 -5.47 8.87
N SER A 173 -1.27 -6.49 9.71
CA SER A 173 -0.27 -6.75 10.74
C SER A 173 0.17 -8.21 10.75
N THR A 174 1.33 -8.47 11.35
CA THR A 174 1.84 -9.82 11.55
C THR A 174 2.64 -9.89 12.85
N TYR A 175 2.98 -11.11 13.26
CA TYR A 175 3.86 -11.33 14.40
C TYR A 175 5.31 -11.52 13.97
N ILE A 176 6.20 -10.85 14.70
CA ILE A 176 7.66 -10.99 14.58
C ILE A 176 8.29 -11.24 15.93
N TYR A 177 9.58 -11.51 15.95
CA TYR A 177 10.38 -11.63 17.16
C TYR A 177 11.45 -10.55 17.20
N LEU A 178 11.57 -9.88 18.35
CA LEU A 178 12.71 -9.04 18.70
C LEU A 178 13.69 -9.87 19.51
N ASN A 179 14.99 -9.84 19.13
CA ASN A 179 16.08 -10.54 19.79
C ASN A 179 15.80 -12.05 19.97
N ASN A 180 15.10 -12.67 19.01
CA ASN A 180 14.63 -14.07 19.03
C ASN A 180 13.81 -14.45 20.30
N LYS A 181 13.37 -13.50 21.06
CA LYS A 181 12.74 -13.72 22.37
C LYS A 181 11.34 -13.12 22.49
N TYR A 182 11.18 -11.86 22.10
CA TYR A 182 9.94 -11.13 22.33
C TYR A 182 9.07 -11.16 21.09
N ARG A 183 7.95 -11.89 21.16
CA ARG A 183 6.97 -11.94 20.08
C ARG A 183 6.05 -10.74 20.16
N ILE A 184 6.00 -9.95 19.12
CA ILE A 184 5.21 -8.72 19.05
C ILE A 184 4.37 -8.67 17.76
N ASN A 185 3.25 -7.96 17.80
CA ASN A 185 2.44 -7.65 16.62
C ASN A 185 2.88 -6.34 16.00
N ILE A 186 3.14 -6.34 14.70
CA ILE A 186 3.58 -5.14 13.98
C ILE A 186 2.65 -4.81 12.81
N LEU A 187 2.43 -3.52 12.58
CA LEU A 187 1.87 -3.00 11.35
C LEU A 187 2.89 -3.13 10.22
N LEU A 188 2.44 -3.62 9.06
CA LEU A 188 3.25 -3.73 7.85
C LEU A 188 2.97 -2.52 6.93
N ASP A 189 3.97 -1.67 6.73
CA ASP A 189 3.82 -0.36 6.13
C ASP A 189 4.85 -0.10 5.03
N SER A 190 4.44 -0.26 3.75
CA SER A 190 5.29 0.08 2.61
C SER A 190 5.47 1.60 2.43
N GLY A 191 4.59 2.39 3.02
CA GLY A 191 4.69 3.85 3.09
C GLY A 191 5.73 4.35 4.11
N ALA A 192 6.37 3.46 4.84
CA ALA A 192 7.46 3.82 5.77
C ALA A 192 8.83 3.95 5.09
N GLY A 193 8.95 3.61 3.80
CA GLY A 193 10.22 3.54 3.07
C GLY A 193 10.96 2.23 3.29
N ASP A 194 12.28 2.24 3.13
CA ASP A 194 13.13 1.05 3.33
C ASP A 194 13.67 0.99 4.76
N ASP A 195 13.83 -0.26 5.26
CA ASP A 195 14.49 -0.58 6.53
C ASP A 195 14.02 0.30 7.71
N SER A 196 12.75 0.66 7.69
CA SER A 196 12.12 1.46 8.73
C SER A 196 11.53 0.54 9.81
N PHE A 197 12.09 0.61 11.02
CA PHE A 197 11.70 -0.21 12.15
C PHE A 197 11.35 0.69 13.33
N TRP A 198 10.06 0.83 13.60
CA TRP A 198 9.54 1.60 14.72
C TRP A 198 8.91 0.66 15.74
N PHE A 199 9.26 0.84 17.01
CA PHE A 199 8.67 0.10 18.12
C PHE A 199 8.20 1.08 19.18
N SER A 200 7.22 0.69 20.00
CA SER A 200 6.82 1.50 21.15
C SER A 200 8.02 1.73 22.07
N ASP A 201 8.13 2.94 22.62
CA ASP A 201 9.18 3.33 23.57
C ASP A 201 9.23 2.41 24.81
N ARG A 202 8.13 1.71 25.12
CA ARG A 202 8.09 0.69 26.18
C ARG A 202 9.12 -0.42 25.97
N PHE A 203 9.48 -0.71 24.74
CA PHE A 203 10.48 -1.74 24.43
C PHE A 203 11.90 -1.35 24.83
N VAL A 204 12.21 -0.09 25.07
CA VAL A 204 13.50 0.32 25.65
C VAL A 204 13.72 -0.40 26.98
N THR A 205 12.72 -0.36 27.86
CA THR A 205 12.77 -1.05 29.17
C THR A 205 12.66 -2.55 29.03
N ILE A 206 11.74 -3.06 28.18
CA ILE A 206 11.51 -4.51 28.00
C ILE A 206 12.77 -5.21 27.47
N LEU A 207 13.50 -4.56 26.56
CA LEU A 207 14.74 -5.09 25.99
C LEU A 207 15.97 -4.83 26.87
N GLY A 208 15.82 -4.11 27.98
CA GLY A 208 16.89 -3.78 28.91
C GLY A 208 17.95 -2.83 28.30
N LEU A 209 17.52 -1.96 27.38
CA LEU A 209 18.42 -1.00 26.72
C LEU A 209 18.75 0.16 27.66
N ASP A 210 20.00 0.59 27.60
CA ASP A 210 20.45 1.78 28.32
C ASP A 210 20.02 3.04 27.53
N GLN A 211 18.99 3.71 28.05
CA GLN A 211 18.41 4.88 27.42
C GLN A 211 19.42 6.01 27.20
N SER A 212 20.47 6.10 28.04
CA SER A 212 21.51 7.12 27.91
C SER A 212 22.40 6.93 26.67
N LYS A 213 22.37 5.76 26.07
CA LYS A 213 23.10 5.40 24.85
C LYS A 213 22.28 5.54 23.57
N LEU A 214 21.00 5.86 23.69
CA LEU A 214 20.13 6.08 22.53
C LEU A 214 20.24 7.52 22.03
N GLU A 215 20.28 7.68 20.70
CA GLU A 215 20.16 8.99 20.07
C GLU A 215 18.72 9.48 20.20
N ILE A 216 18.50 10.65 20.77
CA ILE A 216 17.18 11.22 20.95
C ILE A 216 16.96 12.29 19.89
N THR A 217 15.90 12.12 19.09
CA THR A 217 15.43 13.13 18.14
C THR A 217 13.97 13.47 18.44
N GLU A 218 13.60 14.72 18.20
CA GLU A 218 12.21 15.18 18.34
C GLU A 218 11.70 15.63 16.97
N LYS A 219 10.51 15.20 16.61
CA LYS A 219 9.83 15.62 15.37
C LYS A 219 8.52 16.30 15.70
N VAL A 220 8.28 17.42 15.05
CA VAL A 220 7.01 18.15 15.09
C VAL A 220 6.02 17.43 14.15
N SER A 221 4.76 17.33 14.55
CA SER A 221 3.73 16.78 13.70
C SER A 221 3.49 17.68 12.48
N GLU A 222 3.30 17.06 11.32
CA GLU A 222 2.92 17.74 10.08
C GLU A 222 1.45 18.21 10.11
N PHE A 223 0.65 17.66 11.03
CA PHE A 223 -0.78 17.97 11.18
C PHE A 223 -1.04 19.01 12.26
N ASN A 224 -0.23 19.01 13.30
CA ASN A 224 -0.34 19.96 14.41
C ASN A 224 1.05 20.33 14.93
N PRO A 225 1.54 21.56 14.69
CA PRO A 225 2.88 21.99 15.08
C PRO A 225 3.08 22.07 16.60
N GLU A 226 2.02 21.98 17.40
CA GLU A 226 2.12 21.93 18.87
C GLU A 226 2.46 20.52 19.38
N ILE A 227 2.23 19.50 18.55
CA ILE A 227 2.49 18.09 18.90
C ILE A 227 3.90 17.73 18.47
N LYS A 228 4.68 17.26 19.44
CA LYS A 228 6.04 16.78 19.25
C LYS A 228 6.15 15.34 19.71
N THR A 229 6.84 14.52 18.96
CA THR A 229 7.09 13.13 19.27
C THR A 229 8.57 12.86 19.39
N LYS A 230 8.98 12.18 20.45
CA LYS A 230 10.36 11.75 20.65
C LYS A 230 10.61 10.40 20.04
N TYR A 231 11.77 10.27 19.43
CA TYR A 231 12.31 9.07 18.83
C TYR A 231 13.64 8.75 19.49
N TYR A 232 13.73 7.57 20.09
CA TYR A 232 14.95 7.05 20.68
C TYR A 232 15.56 6.04 19.71
N LYS A 233 16.65 6.39 19.05
CA LYS A 233 17.28 5.56 18.04
C LYS A 233 18.41 4.74 18.62
N GLY A 234 18.48 3.49 18.24
CA GLY A 234 19.53 2.58 18.68
C GLY A 234 19.52 1.30 17.87
N HIS A 235 20.28 0.33 18.32
CA HIS A 235 20.36 -0.99 17.71
C HIS A 235 19.79 -2.04 18.66
N ILE A 236 19.20 -3.09 18.08
CA ILE A 236 18.83 -4.32 18.79
C ILE A 236 19.52 -5.50 18.14
N GLU A 237 19.55 -6.66 18.80
CA GLU A 237 20.25 -7.83 18.28
C GLU A 237 19.65 -8.32 16.95
N SER A 238 18.33 -8.43 16.88
CA SER A 238 17.68 -8.90 15.65
C SER A 238 16.18 -8.59 15.61
N ILE A 239 15.66 -8.55 14.37
CA ILE A 239 14.25 -8.64 14.03
C ILE A 239 14.08 -9.87 13.16
N SER A 240 13.11 -10.75 13.45
CA SER A 240 12.93 -11.97 12.68
C SER A 240 11.49 -12.46 12.62
N ASN A 241 11.19 -13.24 11.59
CA ASN A 241 10.04 -14.13 11.51
C ASN A 241 10.52 -15.53 11.10
N SER A 242 9.62 -16.40 10.64
CA SER A 242 9.97 -17.76 10.23
C SER A 242 10.87 -17.84 8.99
N PHE A 243 10.96 -16.77 8.20
CA PHE A 243 11.59 -16.80 6.86
C PHE A 243 12.63 -15.71 6.63
N ALA A 244 12.56 -14.61 7.39
CA ALA A 244 13.46 -13.48 7.24
C ALA A 244 14.04 -13.06 8.60
N LYS A 245 15.28 -12.59 8.57
CA LYS A 245 15.97 -12.05 9.74
C LYS A 245 16.83 -10.86 9.35
N VAL A 246 16.78 -9.82 10.16
CA VAL A 246 17.68 -8.66 10.09
C VAL A 246 18.52 -8.65 11.35
N GLU A 247 19.83 -8.73 11.19
CA GLU A 247 20.80 -8.71 12.30
C GLU A 247 21.24 -7.27 12.56
N ASN A 248 21.32 -6.91 13.83
CA ASN A 248 21.78 -5.62 14.31
C ASN A 248 21.08 -4.42 13.64
N PRO A 249 19.72 -4.45 13.44
CA PRO A 249 19.02 -3.36 12.81
C PRO A 249 19.09 -2.09 13.64
N GLN A 250 19.21 -0.93 12.96
CA GLN A 250 18.91 0.33 13.58
C GLN A 250 17.39 0.46 13.72
N VAL A 251 16.92 0.80 14.91
CA VAL A 251 15.50 0.92 15.22
C VAL A 251 15.18 2.26 15.87
N SER A 252 13.95 2.69 15.79
CA SER A 252 13.44 3.85 16.53
C SER A 252 12.38 3.40 17.52
N PHE A 253 12.58 3.68 18.79
CA PHE A 253 11.54 3.55 19.81
C PHE A 253 10.79 4.88 19.88
N VAL A 254 9.50 4.84 19.64
CA VAL A 254 8.67 6.03 19.37
C VAL A 254 7.71 6.26 20.52
N GLU A 255 7.78 7.43 21.14
CA GLU A 255 6.88 7.84 22.20
C GLU A 255 5.45 7.94 21.66
N GLY A 256 4.49 7.33 22.39
CA GLY A 256 3.08 7.36 22.02
C GLY A 256 2.70 6.49 20.81
N LEU A 257 3.59 5.64 20.31
CA LEU A 257 3.24 4.70 19.23
C LEU A 257 2.05 3.82 19.67
N ILE A 258 0.97 3.84 18.87
CA ILE A 258 -0.27 3.11 19.18
C ILE A 258 -0.19 1.61 18.84
N TYR A 259 0.86 1.19 18.15
CA TYR A 259 1.19 -0.20 17.85
C TYR A 259 2.30 -0.72 18.76
N GLU A 260 2.43 -2.04 18.93
CA GLU A 260 3.66 -2.60 19.48
C GLU A 260 4.85 -2.29 18.59
N GLY A 261 4.64 -2.33 17.27
CA GLY A 261 5.62 -1.91 16.28
C GLY A 261 4.98 -1.61 14.93
N LYS A 262 5.75 -0.95 14.09
CA LYS A 262 5.47 -0.66 12.69
C LYS A 262 6.76 -0.81 11.89
N THR A 263 6.73 -1.55 10.79
CA THR A 263 7.94 -1.73 9.96
C THR A 263 7.62 -1.57 8.48
N SER A 264 8.64 -1.15 7.72
CA SER A 264 8.63 -1.38 6.27
C SER A 264 8.44 -2.87 5.96
N ILE A 265 8.15 -3.20 4.70
CA ILE A 265 7.89 -4.59 4.29
C ILE A 265 9.03 -5.21 3.45
N ASN A 266 9.97 -4.40 2.95
CA ASN A 266 11.06 -4.81 2.08
C ASN A 266 12.00 -5.87 2.68
N TRP A 267 12.14 -5.88 4.01
CA TRP A 267 12.97 -6.87 4.72
C TRP A 267 12.38 -8.29 4.74
N LEU A 268 11.07 -8.43 4.45
CA LEU A 268 10.41 -9.73 4.41
C LEU A 268 10.81 -10.58 3.21
N GLY A 269 11.23 -9.95 2.12
CA GLY A 269 11.63 -10.62 0.87
C GLY A 269 11.69 -9.65 -0.30
N LYS A 270 12.34 -10.06 -1.38
CA LYS A 270 12.47 -9.23 -2.60
C LYS A 270 11.23 -9.29 -3.48
N LYS A 271 10.43 -10.34 -3.34
CA LYS A 271 9.20 -10.53 -4.09
C LYS A 271 8.11 -11.05 -3.17
N LEU A 272 7.14 -10.19 -2.87
CA LEU A 272 6.07 -10.45 -1.91
C LEU A 272 4.73 -10.51 -2.62
N GLY A 273 4.03 -11.62 -2.49
CA GLY A 273 2.67 -11.79 -2.99
C GLY A 273 1.64 -11.64 -1.87
N PHE A 274 0.58 -10.89 -2.09
CA PHE A 274 -0.45 -10.59 -1.12
C PHE A 274 -1.77 -11.22 -1.51
N ASN A 275 -2.38 -11.96 -0.60
CA ASN A 275 -3.78 -12.39 -0.67
C ASN A 275 -4.45 -11.95 0.65
N LEU A 276 -5.08 -10.78 0.61
CA LEU A 276 -5.69 -10.17 1.80
C LEU A 276 -6.89 -11.00 2.28
N LYS A 277 -7.68 -11.52 1.35
CA LYS A 277 -8.87 -12.34 1.66
C LYS A 277 -8.52 -13.62 2.41
N GLU A 278 -7.42 -14.27 2.02
CA GLU A 278 -6.89 -15.45 2.70
C GLU A 278 -5.97 -15.11 3.88
N LYS A 279 -5.70 -13.81 4.13
CA LYS A 279 -4.83 -13.31 5.20
C LYS A 279 -3.41 -13.88 5.10
N LYS A 280 -2.82 -13.79 3.91
CA LYS A 280 -1.50 -14.37 3.62
C LYS A 280 -0.62 -13.39 2.85
N ILE A 281 0.66 -13.39 3.20
CA ILE A 281 1.74 -12.89 2.36
C ILE A 281 2.60 -14.09 1.96
N TYR A 282 2.83 -14.23 0.66
CA TYR A 282 3.68 -15.26 0.08
C TYR A 282 5.05 -14.66 -0.21
N ILE A 283 6.13 -15.33 0.22
CA ILE A 283 7.49 -15.01 -0.20
C ILE A 283 7.72 -15.82 -1.48
N LEU A 284 8.05 -15.13 -2.58
CA LEU A 284 8.11 -15.69 -3.93
C LEU A 284 9.54 -15.71 -4.51
N ASP A 285 10.55 -15.44 -3.69
CA ASP A 285 11.98 -15.46 -3.99
C ASP A 285 12.71 -16.62 -3.31
#